data_5413b3498cc2652e80fcee01ee290abe
#
_entry.id   5413b3498cc2652e80fcee01ee290abe
#
_cell.length_a   1.000
_cell.length_b   1.000
_cell.length_c   1.000
_cell.angle_alpha   90.00
_cell.angle_beta   90.00
_cell.angle_gamma   90.00
#
_symmetry.space_group_name_H-M   'P 1'
#
loop_
_entity.id
_entity.type
_entity.pdbx_description
1 polymer ?
#
loop_
_entity_poly.entity_id
_entity_poly.type
_entity_poly.pdbx_seq_one_letter_code
_entity_poly.pdbx_strand_id
1 'polypeptide(L)' 'MGPMSEAKTPSERIDALEMRLTYQDVTIETLNQTITAQWVEIDRLTRQVAELKERLREAESSAPGPANEPPPHY' A
#
# COMPACT_ATOMS: atom_id res chain seq x y z
N MET A 1 4.60 38.26 25.83
CA MET A 1 3.27 38.33 25.49
C MET A 1 2.53 37.12 25.94
N GLY A 2 1.34 37.30 26.33
CA GLY A 2 0.57 36.16 26.80
C GLY A 2 0.35 35.16 25.71
N PRO A 3 0.25 33.90 26.06
CA PRO A 3 -0.06 32.89 25.09
C PRO A 3 -1.36 33.19 24.40
N MET A 4 -1.39 32.92 23.13
CA MET A 4 -2.61 33.13 22.37
C MET A 4 -3.77 32.35 22.95
N SER A 5 -3.48 31.22 23.52
CA SER A 5 -4.53 30.37 24.08
C SER A 5 -5.24 31.05 25.22
N GLU A 6 -4.58 31.96 25.90
CA GLU A 6 -5.23 32.67 27.02
C GLU A 6 -6.24 33.70 26.55
N ALA A 7 -6.11 34.12 25.29
CA ALA A 7 -7.03 35.10 24.76
C ALA A 7 -8.27 34.49 24.17
N LYS A 8 -8.31 33.17 24.07
CA LYS A 8 -9.42 32.51 23.43
C LYS A 8 -10.50 32.13 24.42
N THR A 9 -11.73 32.38 24.07
CA THR A 9 -12.86 31.92 24.85
C THR A 9 -13.02 30.42 24.65
N PRO A 10 -13.76 29.77 25.54
CA PRO A 10 -14.07 28.36 25.31
C PRO A 10 -14.73 28.09 23.98
N SER A 11 -15.59 28.99 23.53
CA SER A 11 -16.24 28.81 22.25
C SER A 11 -15.23 28.83 21.11
N GLU A 12 -14.30 29.77 21.16
CA GLU A 12 -13.26 29.86 20.17
C GLU A 12 -12.36 28.62 20.18
N ARG A 13 -12.10 28.08 21.36
CA ARG A 13 -11.29 26.90 21.47
C ARG A 13 -12.00 25.68 20.89
N ILE A 14 -13.30 25.60 21.10
CA ILE A 14 -14.09 24.52 20.54
C ILE A 14 -14.08 24.62 19.02
N ASP A 15 -14.25 25.83 18.51
CA ASP A 15 -14.21 26.06 17.06
C ASP A 15 -12.89 25.58 16.48
N ALA A 16 -11.78 25.92 17.13
CA ALA A 16 -10.48 25.51 16.67
C ALA A 16 -10.32 24.00 16.69
N LEU A 17 -10.84 23.35 17.72
CA LEU A 17 -10.77 21.91 17.83
C LEU A 17 -11.63 21.24 16.75
N GLU A 18 -12.79 21.81 16.47
CA GLU A 18 -13.65 21.28 15.43
C GLU A 18 -12.99 21.36 14.08
N MET A 19 -12.29 22.45 13.81
CA MET A 19 -11.57 22.58 12.57
C MET A 19 -10.47 21.52 12.46
N ARG A 20 -9.77 21.27 13.57
CA ARG A 20 -8.72 20.26 13.56
C ARG A 20 -9.29 18.87 13.35
N LEU A 21 -10.43 18.58 13.99
CA LEU A 21 -11.08 17.31 13.79
C LEU A 21 -11.51 17.11 12.35
N THR A 22 -12.07 18.16 11.77
CA THR A 22 -12.50 18.10 10.37
C THR A 22 -11.30 17.80 9.48
N TYR A 23 -10.20 18.49 9.72
CA TYR A 23 -9.00 18.27 8.93
C TYR A 23 -8.50 16.83 9.11
N GLN A 24 -8.51 16.35 10.36
CA GLN A 24 -8.05 14.99 10.62
C GLN A 24 -8.96 13.96 9.97
N ASP A 25 -10.27 14.19 10.00
CA ASP A 25 -11.21 13.28 9.36
C ASP A 25 -10.94 13.18 7.88
N VAL A 26 -10.70 14.31 7.23
CA VAL A 26 -10.40 14.31 5.81
C VAL A 26 -9.09 13.59 5.54
N THR A 27 -8.10 13.82 6.41
CA THR A 27 -6.81 13.18 6.26
C THR A 27 -6.93 11.67 6.41
N ILE A 28 -7.68 11.23 7.41
CA ILE A 28 -7.89 9.80 7.63
C ILE A 28 -8.59 9.18 6.43
N GLU A 29 -9.60 9.86 5.90
CA GLU A 29 -10.31 9.36 4.75
C GLU A 29 -9.37 9.22 3.55
N THR A 30 -8.54 10.21 3.32
CA THR A 30 -7.57 10.17 2.23
C THR A 30 -6.58 9.04 2.41
N LEU A 31 -6.08 8.87 3.64
CA LEU A 31 -5.14 7.79 3.92
C LEU A 31 -5.80 6.43 3.72
N ASN A 32 -7.05 6.29 4.12
CA ASN A 32 -7.77 5.04 3.94
C ASN A 32 -7.93 4.71 2.46
N GLN A 33 -8.24 5.72 1.66
CA GLN A 33 -8.37 5.51 0.22
C GLN A 33 -7.03 5.10 -0.38
N THR A 34 -5.96 5.73 0.06
CA THR A 34 -4.63 5.40 -0.42
C THR A 34 -4.25 3.98 -0.04
N ILE A 35 -4.51 3.61 1.20
CA ILE A 35 -4.20 2.25 1.67
C ILE A 35 -4.99 1.23 0.86
N THR A 36 -6.27 1.49 0.62
CA THR A 36 -7.09 0.58 -0.16
C THR A 36 -6.53 0.43 -1.57
N ALA A 37 -6.16 1.54 -2.19
CA ALA A 37 -5.59 1.49 -3.53
C ALA A 37 -4.29 0.71 -3.54
N GLN A 38 -3.47 0.89 -2.51
CA GLN A 38 -2.20 0.17 -2.43
C GLN A 38 -2.44 -1.33 -2.25
N TRP A 39 -3.43 -1.71 -1.47
CA TRP A 39 -3.73 -3.12 -1.29
C TRP A 39 -4.19 -3.77 -2.59
N VAL A 40 -4.99 -3.04 -3.37
CA VAL A 40 -5.42 -3.54 -4.67
C VAL A 40 -4.19 -3.75 -5.56
N GLU A 41 -3.26 -2.81 -5.53
CA GLU A 41 -2.07 -2.91 -6.35
C GLU A 41 -1.17 -4.04 -5.89
N ILE A 42 -1.01 -4.19 -4.59
CA ILE A 42 -0.20 -5.28 -4.03
C ILE A 42 -0.79 -6.62 -4.43
N ASP A 43 -2.11 -6.75 -4.36
CA ASP A 43 -2.77 -7.98 -4.73
C ASP A 43 -2.55 -8.29 -6.20
N ARG A 44 -2.65 -7.26 -7.05
CA ARG A 44 -2.43 -7.44 -8.48
C ARG A 44 -1.01 -7.89 -8.76
N LEU A 45 -0.05 -7.26 -8.12
CA LEU A 45 1.35 -7.62 -8.31
C LEU A 45 1.65 -9.01 -7.78
N THR A 46 1.05 -9.36 -6.66
CA THR A 46 1.23 -10.69 -6.08
C THR A 46 0.75 -11.76 -7.06
N ARG A 47 -0.39 -11.50 -7.71
CA ARG A 47 -0.92 -12.45 -8.69
C ARG A 47 -0.02 -12.52 -9.91
N GLN A 48 0.52 -11.40 -10.34
CA GLN A 48 1.41 -11.39 -11.48
C GLN A 48 2.68 -12.18 -11.20
N VAL A 49 3.22 -12.02 -9.98
CA VAL A 49 4.40 -12.77 -9.61
C VAL A 49 4.09 -14.26 -9.59
N ALA A 50 2.94 -14.64 -9.05
CA ALA A 50 2.55 -16.04 -9.01
C ALA A 50 2.42 -16.61 -10.41
N GLU A 51 1.83 -15.84 -11.32
CA GLU A 51 1.70 -16.27 -12.70
C GLU A 51 3.06 -16.44 -13.37
N LEU A 52 3.96 -15.49 -13.13
CA LEU A 52 5.28 -15.58 -13.70
C LEU A 52 6.04 -16.79 -13.19
N LYS A 53 5.90 -17.06 -11.91
CA LYS A 53 6.51 -18.24 -11.33
C LYS A 53 5.97 -19.51 -11.95
N GLU A 54 4.69 -19.54 -12.19
CA GLU A 54 4.07 -20.71 -12.79
C GLU A 54 4.53 -20.88 -14.22
N ARG A 55 4.61 -19.78 -14.97
CA ARG A 55 5.10 -19.86 -16.34
C ARG A 55 6.55 -20.29 -16.39
N LEU A 56 7.34 -19.80 -15.46
CA LEU A 56 8.73 -20.20 -15.40
C LEU A 56 8.84 -21.70 -15.13
N ARG A 57 8.03 -22.19 -14.19
CA ARG A 57 8.03 -23.61 -13.84
C ARG A 57 7.63 -24.45 -15.03
N GLU A 58 6.62 -23.99 -15.77
CA GLU A 58 6.17 -24.70 -16.97
C GLU A 58 7.23 -24.66 -18.04
N ALA A 59 7.90 -23.54 -18.21
CA ALA A 59 8.94 -23.44 -19.20
C ALA A 59 10.11 -24.35 -18.87
N GLU A 60 10.43 -24.44 -17.59
CA GLU A 60 11.50 -25.33 -17.17
C GLU A 60 11.15 -26.78 -17.36
N SER A 61 9.91 -27.15 -17.09
CA SER A 61 9.46 -28.50 -17.28
C SER A 61 9.33 -28.87 -18.72
N SER A 62 8.93 -27.93 -19.58
CA SER A 62 8.70 -28.20 -20.98
C SER A 62 9.94 -28.01 -21.80
N ALA A 63 10.94 -27.39 -21.26
CA ALA A 63 12.15 -27.13 -22.03
C ALA A 63 12.78 -28.45 -22.41
N PRO A 64 13.35 -28.55 -23.60
CA PRO A 64 14.05 -29.76 -23.98
C PRO A 64 15.21 -29.95 -23.02
N GLY A 65 15.14 -30.99 -22.28
CA GLY A 65 16.16 -31.29 -21.32
C GLY A 65 17.53 -31.36 -21.88
N PRO A 66 17.67 -32.00 -23.01
CA PRO A 66 19.00 -32.14 -23.55
C PRO A 66 19.66 -30.81 -23.83
N ALA A 67 18.86 -29.87 -24.19
CA ALA A 67 19.43 -28.59 -24.49
C ALA A 67 19.97 -27.95 -23.26
N ASN A 68 19.39 -28.31 -22.19
CA ASN A 68 19.78 -27.73 -20.99
C ASN A 68 20.46 -28.57 -20.09
N GLU A 69 20.34 -29.69 -20.32
CA GLU A 69 20.82 -30.42 -19.37
C GLU A 69 21.80 -30.94 -19.32
N PRO A 70 22.24 -30.89 -19.18
CA PRO A 70 23.13 -31.45 -19.19
C PRO A 70 23.25 -32.52 -18.62
N PRO A 71 23.18 -32.81 -18.62
CA PRO A 71 23.18 -33.50 -18.23
C PRO A 71 23.30 -34.27 -17.51
N PRO A 72 23.25 -34.60 -17.41
CA PRO A 72 23.23 -35.17 -16.75
C PRO A 72 23.59 -35.77 -15.98
N HIS A 73 23.39 -35.93 -15.77
CA HIS A 73 23.64 -36.07 -15.16
C HIS A 73 23.86 -36.68 -14.70
N TYR A 74 23.77 -36.79 -14.52
CA TYR A 74 23.90 -37.00 -14.23
C TYR A 74 24.00 -37.37 -13.98
#